data_c9c4eb058a68db32583183498a8e0294
#
_entry.id   c9c4eb058a68db32583183498a8e0294
#
_cell.length_a   1.000
_cell.length_b   1.000
_cell.length_c   1.000
_cell.angle_alpha   90.00
_cell.angle_beta   90.00
_cell.angle_gamma   90.00
#
_symmetry.space_group_name_H-M   'P 1'
#
loop_
_entity.id
_entity.type
_entity.pdbx_description
1 polymer ?
#
loop_
_entity_poly.entity_id
_entity_poly.type
_entity_poly.pdbx_seq_one_letter_code
_entity_poly.pdbx_strand_id
1 'polypeptide(L)'
;GAMAPRLAYRFWRRLHWLLALAVALGLAHLLVLGLDAFLLWVPLLALLLLAWRVLGADRGWSALPYVVEAVQRMGDDGIEARLRPLTRGLAARPGQFVLVAFFRGPHFRGCAEFHPFTLSDVAADGRITLGIKALGDCTRHLQALEPGVAVRVQGPFGRFLDEAEKEPGLWIAGGIGITPFLARLRQGALTVPVRLVYLYRAAEAAYAAELDGLAA
;
A
#
# COMPACT_ATOMS: atom_id res chain seq x y z
N GLY A 1 -18.56 1.43 -17.41
CA GLY A 1 -18.30 0.72 -16.19
C GLY A 1 -18.57 -0.78 -16.19
N ALA A 2 -19.46 -1.33 -17.07
CA ALA A 2 -19.89 -2.74 -16.99
C ALA A 2 -18.88 -3.78 -17.52
N MET A 3 -17.83 -3.38 -18.23
CA MET A 3 -16.82 -4.31 -18.80
C MET A 3 -15.54 -4.43 -17.95
N ALA A 4 -15.32 -3.54 -17.00
CA ALA A 4 -14.11 -3.54 -16.17
C ALA A 4 -13.86 -4.84 -15.37
N PRO A 5 -14.88 -5.54 -14.83
CA PRO A 5 -14.66 -6.77 -14.07
C PRO A 5 -14.18 -7.97 -14.90
N ARG A 6 -14.29 -7.90 -16.25
CA ARG A 6 -13.97 -9.01 -17.17
C ARG A 6 -12.60 -8.90 -17.81
N LEU A 7 -11.92 -7.76 -17.66
CA LEU A 7 -10.60 -7.53 -18.23
C LEU A 7 -9.53 -7.74 -17.17
N ALA A 8 -8.48 -8.51 -17.50
CA ALA A 8 -7.31 -8.61 -16.65
C ALA A 8 -6.77 -7.19 -16.36
N TYR A 9 -6.51 -6.86 -15.10
CA TYR A 9 -6.09 -5.53 -14.65
C TYR A 9 -4.91 -4.95 -15.47
N ARG A 10 -3.94 -5.80 -15.84
CA ARG A 10 -2.79 -5.41 -16.68
C ARG A 10 -3.22 -4.92 -18.07
N PHE A 11 -4.22 -5.54 -18.67
CA PHE A 11 -4.75 -5.12 -19.97
C PHE A 11 -5.56 -3.82 -19.83
N TRP A 12 -6.41 -3.72 -18.82
CA TRP A 12 -7.17 -2.52 -18.50
C TRP A 12 -6.23 -1.31 -18.27
N ARG A 13 -5.14 -1.49 -17.53
CA ARG A 13 -4.14 -0.45 -17.29
C ARG A 13 -3.45 0.01 -18.58
N ARG A 14 -3.11 -0.90 -19.49
CA ARG A 14 -2.53 -0.56 -20.80
C ARG A 14 -3.52 0.23 -21.65
N LEU A 15 -4.81 -0.13 -21.63
CA LEU A 15 -5.86 0.60 -22.36
C LEU A 15 -5.99 2.04 -21.87
N HIS A 16 -5.78 2.30 -20.59
CA HIS A 16 -5.79 3.66 -20.01
C HIS A 16 -4.67 4.55 -20.57
N TRP A 17 -3.55 3.99 -21.01
CA TRP A 17 -2.49 4.74 -21.68
C TRP A 17 -2.94 5.31 -23.05
N LEU A 18 -3.90 4.68 -23.70
CA LEU A 18 -4.49 5.21 -24.93
C LEU A 18 -5.22 6.54 -24.69
N LEU A 19 -5.75 6.77 -23.49
CA LEU A 19 -6.35 8.05 -23.13
C LEU A 19 -5.30 9.17 -23.07
N ALA A 20 -4.13 8.88 -22.53
CA ALA A 20 -3.01 9.85 -22.51
C ALA A 20 -2.55 10.17 -23.95
N LEU A 21 -2.47 9.16 -24.82
CA LEU A 21 -2.18 9.36 -26.25
C LEU A 21 -3.25 10.19 -26.94
N ALA A 22 -4.53 9.92 -26.69
CA ALA A 22 -5.66 10.68 -27.26
C ALA A 22 -5.59 12.16 -26.83
N VAL A 23 -5.27 12.45 -25.57
CA VAL A 23 -5.06 13.83 -25.09
C VAL A 23 -3.88 14.48 -25.81
N ALA A 24 -2.75 13.79 -25.95
CA ALA A 24 -1.57 14.32 -26.64
C ALA A 24 -1.86 14.62 -28.13
N LEU A 25 -2.57 13.73 -28.82
CA LEU A 25 -2.98 13.93 -30.22
C LEU A 25 -3.99 15.08 -30.36
N GLY A 26 -4.94 15.20 -29.43
CA GLY A 26 -5.86 16.33 -29.37
C GLY A 26 -5.15 17.68 -29.22
N LEU A 27 -4.14 17.73 -28.35
CA LEU A 27 -3.30 18.91 -28.17
C LEU A 27 -2.48 19.26 -29.43
N ALA A 28 -1.88 18.25 -30.05
CA ALA A 28 -1.16 18.43 -31.32
C ALA A 28 -2.10 18.99 -32.43
N HIS A 29 -3.34 18.48 -32.48
CA HIS A 29 -4.35 18.96 -33.42
C HIS A 29 -4.74 20.43 -33.16
N LEU A 30 -4.92 20.82 -31.89
CA LEU A 30 -5.21 22.22 -31.52
C LEU A 30 -4.05 23.16 -31.91
N LEU A 31 -2.79 22.71 -31.76
CA LEU A 31 -1.61 23.45 -32.21
C LEU A 31 -1.62 23.69 -33.73
N VAL A 32 -1.96 22.64 -34.51
CA VAL A 32 -2.06 22.73 -35.98
C VAL A 32 -3.16 23.69 -36.42
N LEU A 33 -4.25 23.77 -35.68
CA LEU A 33 -5.36 24.70 -35.95
C LEU A 33 -5.07 26.15 -35.58
N GLY A 34 -3.89 26.46 -35.03
CA GLY A 34 -3.47 27.84 -34.71
C GLY A 34 -4.19 28.46 -33.52
N LEU A 35 -4.65 27.65 -32.57
CA LEU A 35 -5.21 28.19 -31.32
C LEU A 35 -4.18 29.02 -30.57
N ASP A 36 -4.63 30.13 -29.94
CA ASP A 36 -3.80 31.02 -29.16
C ASP A 36 -2.94 30.27 -28.15
N ALA A 37 -1.65 30.55 -28.16
CA ALA A 37 -0.66 29.92 -27.29
C ALA A 37 -1.04 29.97 -25.80
N PHE A 38 -1.81 31.00 -25.40
CA PHE A 38 -2.31 31.13 -24.03
C PHE A 38 -3.22 29.97 -23.60
N LEU A 39 -4.10 29.48 -24.49
CA LEU A 39 -4.98 28.34 -24.19
C LEU A 39 -4.26 27.00 -24.09
N LEU A 40 -3.02 26.92 -24.59
CA LEU A 40 -2.21 25.70 -24.55
C LEU A 40 -1.50 25.46 -23.20
N TRP A 41 -1.37 26.50 -22.37
CA TRP A 41 -0.72 26.36 -21.07
C TRP A 41 -1.45 25.40 -20.12
N VAL A 42 -2.77 25.45 -20.11
CA VAL A 42 -3.59 24.58 -19.22
C VAL A 42 -3.39 23.09 -19.54
N PRO A 43 -3.55 22.64 -20.79
CA PRO A 43 -3.31 21.24 -21.13
C PRO A 43 -1.83 20.84 -21.05
N LEU A 44 -0.90 21.74 -21.30
CA LEU A 44 0.53 21.46 -21.10
C LEU A 44 0.83 21.23 -19.62
N LEU A 45 0.30 22.07 -18.74
CA LEU A 45 0.43 21.87 -17.28
C LEU A 45 -0.21 20.54 -16.85
N ALA A 46 -1.38 20.20 -17.38
CA ALA A 46 -2.04 18.93 -17.11
C ALA A 46 -1.17 17.72 -17.51
N LEU A 47 -0.54 17.78 -18.69
CA LEU A 47 0.41 16.75 -19.15
C LEU A 47 1.65 16.67 -18.28
N LEU A 48 2.21 17.79 -17.85
CA LEU A 48 3.36 17.83 -16.93
C LEU A 48 3.01 17.23 -15.58
N LEU A 49 1.84 17.56 -15.03
CA LEU A 49 1.34 16.98 -13.77
C LEU A 49 1.07 15.48 -13.91
N LEU A 50 0.51 15.05 -15.05
CA LEU A 50 0.31 13.63 -15.33
C LEU A 50 1.65 12.89 -15.46
N ALA A 51 2.61 13.46 -16.17
CA ALA A 51 3.96 12.90 -16.28
C ALA A 51 4.65 12.82 -14.91
N TRP A 52 4.57 13.88 -14.11
CA TRP A 52 5.07 13.91 -12.74
C TRP A 52 4.44 12.81 -11.88
N ARG A 53 3.10 12.67 -11.94
CA ARG A 53 2.40 11.61 -11.20
C ARG A 53 2.85 10.22 -11.63
N VAL A 54 2.92 9.97 -12.94
CA VAL A 54 3.32 8.65 -13.49
C VAL A 54 4.75 8.32 -13.10
N LEU A 55 5.67 9.27 -13.23
CA LEU A 55 7.07 9.06 -12.87
C LEU A 55 7.27 8.93 -11.36
N GLY A 56 6.61 9.77 -10.58
CA GLY A 56 6.71 9.78 -9.12
C GLY A 56 6.04 8.58 -8.47
N ALA A 57 4.76 8.36 -8.77
CA ALA A 57 3.95 7.32 -8.14
C ALA A 57 4.09 5.95 -8.83
N ASP A 58 3.79 5.86 -10.14
CA ASP A 58 3.72 4.57 -10.80
C ASP A 58 5.10 3.94 -11.04
N ARG A 59 6.12 4.74 -11.32
CA ARG A 59 7.51 4.28 -11.48
C ARG A 59 8.33 4.33 -10.19
N GLY A 60 7.78 4.89 -9.12
CA GLY A 60 8.39 4.85 -7.80
C GLY A 60 9.68 5.65 -7.64
N TRP A 61 9.85 6.78 -8.35
CA TRP A 61 11.03 7.63 -8.19
C TRP A 61 11.19 8.16 -6.76
N SER A 62 10.07 8.44 -6.09
CA SER A 62 10.04 8.87 -4.69
C SER A 62 10.07 7.72 -3.67
N ALA A 63 10.09 6.47 -4.14
CA ALA A 63 10.05 5.31 -3.26
C ALA A 63 11.38 5.07 -2.57
N LEU A 64 11.32 4.83 -1.27
CA LEU A 64 12.48 4.51 -0.45
C LEU A 64 12.87 3.03 -0.60
N PRO A 65 14.17 2.72 -0.64
CA PRO A 65 14.65 1.36 -0.72
C PRO A 65 14.56 0.67 0.66
N TYR A 66 13.95 -0.50 0.66
CA TYR A 66 13.84 -1.40 1.79
C TYR A 66 14.27 -2.80 1.40
N VAL A 67 14.46 -3.66 2.40
CA VAL A 67 14.72 -5.09 2.23
C VAL A 67 13.81 -5.87 3.17
N VAL A 68 13.33 -7.02 2.73
CA VAL A 68 12.63 -7.96 3.61
C VAL A 68 13.62 -8.50 4.63
N GLU A 69 13.39 -8.20 5.91
CA GLU A 69 14.24 -8.65 7.03
C GLU A 69 13.79 -10.02 7.53
N ALA A 70 12.48 -10.20 7.69
CA ALA A 70 11.87 -11.44 8.18
C ALA A 70 10.47 -11.63 7.59
N VAL A 71 10.08 -12.88 7.47
CA VAL A 71 8.73 -13.28 7.06
C VAL A 71 8.22 -14.34 8.03
N GLN A 72 7.03 -14.12 8.57
CA GLN A 72 6.36 -15.04 9.48
C GLN A 72 5.02 -15.47 8.85
N ARG A 73 4.69 -16.76 8.93
CA ARG A 73 3.37 -17.27 8.53
C ARG A 73 2.30 -16.84 9.52
N MET A 74 1.13 -16.47 9.00
CA MET A 74 -0.05 -16.10 9.77
C MET A 74 -1.26 -16.85 9.25
N GLY A 75 -1.73 -17.83 10.01
CA GLY A 75 -2.78 -18.72 9.54
C GLY A 75 -2.41 -19.45 8.24
N ASP A 76 -3.42 -19.85 7.48
CA ASP A 76 -3.23 -20.68 6.29
C ASP A 76 -2.93 -19.84 5.02
N ASP A 77 -3.40 -18.59 4.96
CA ASP A 77 -3.39 -17.76 3.75
C ASP A 77 -2.76 -16.38 3.94
N GLY A 78 -1.98 -16.20 5.01
CA GLY A 78 -1.34 -14.94 5.33
C GLY A 78 0.13 -15.05 5.71
N ILE A 79 0.84 -13.93 5.53
CA ILE A 79 2.17 -13.71 6.06
C ILE A 79 2.27 -12.34 6.72
N GLU A 80 3.15 -12.22 7.67
CA GLU A 80 3.64 -10.94 8.18
C GLU A 80 5.07 -10.73 7.69
N ALA A 81 5.30 -9.61 6.98
CA ALA A 81 6.60 -9.26 6.42
C ALA A 81 7.17 -8.04 7.14
N ARG A 82 8.32 -8.20 7.80
CA ARG A 82 9.08 -7.10 8.40
C ARG A 82 10.04 -6.55 7.36
N LEU A 83 9.99 -5.24 7.15
CA LEU A 83 10.82 -4.52 6.20
C LEU A 83 11.78 -3.60 6.92
N ARG A 84 13.06 -3.69 6.59
CA ARG A 84 14.13 -2.83 7.11
C ARG A 84 14.55 -1.81 6.06
N PRO A 85 14.66 -0.50 6.40
CA PRO A 85 15.14 0.51 5.46
C PRO A 85 16.61 0.29 5.12
N LEU A 86 16.99 0.53 3.86
CA LEU A 86 18.39 0.51 3.42
C LEU A 86 19.07 1.88 3.51
N THR A 87 18.25 2.93 3.64
CA THR A 87 18.67 4.32 3.86
C THR A 87 17.86 4.90 5.03
N ARG A 88 17.32 6.11 4.90
CA ARG A 88 16.38 6.65 5.89
C ARG A 88 15.08 5.85 5.89
N GLY A 89 14.55 5.55 7.06
CA GLY A 89 13.23 4.95 7.22
C GLY A 89 12.09 5.96 6.98
N LEU A 90 10.88 5.45 6.81
CA LEU A 90 9.67 6.26 6.79
C LEU A 90 9.30 6.70 8.21
N ALA A 91 8.96 7.97 8.37
CA ALA A 91 8.34 8.48 9.60
C ALA A 91 6.83 8.16 9.57
N ALA A 92 6.51 6.88 9.73
CA ALA A 92 5.13 6.40 9.70
C ALA A 92 4.51 6.34 11.10
N ARG A 93 3.17 6.30 11.14
CA ARG A 93 2.37 6.17 12.36
C ARG A 93 1.33 5.07 12.21
N PRO A 94 0.84 4.47 13.29
CA PRO A 94 -0.29 3.54 13.25
C PRO A 94 -1.49 4.10 12.50
N GLY A 95 -2.24 3.24 11.82
CA GLY A 95 -3.37 3.65 11.02
C GLY A 95 -3.03 4.14 9.60
N GLN A 96 -1.75 4.27 9.28
CA GLN A 96 -1.29 4.61 7.93
C GLN A 96 -1.06 3.36 7.08
N PHE A 97 -1.03 3.57 5.76
CA PHE A 97 -0.67 2.56 4.78
C PHE A 97 0.49 3.04 3.90
N VAL A 98 1.10 2.10 3.21
CA VAL A 98 2.18 2.33 2.26
C VAL A 98 1.87 1.64 0.94
N LEU A 99 2.44 2.15 -0.16
CA LEU A 99 2.46 1.46 -1.43
C LEU A 99 3.79 0.72 -1.55
N VAL A 100 3.74 -0.58 -1.80
CA VAL A 100 4.92 -1.44 -1.79
C VAL A 100 5.02 -2.25 -3.06
N ALA A 101 6.23 -2.25 -3.65
CA ALA A 101 6.60 -3.11 -4.76
C ALA A 101 7.72 -4.06 -4.32
N PHE A 102 7.48 -5.36 -4.46
CA PHE A 102 8.45 -6.41 -4.14
C PHE A 102 9.16 -6.88 -5.41
N PHE A 103 10.47 -6.83 -5.42
CA PHE A 103 11.27 -7.23 -6.58
C PHE A 103 11.60 -8.72 -6.55
N ARG A 104 12.28 -9.17 -7.58
CA ARG A 104 12.69 -10.57 -7.71
C ARG A 104 13.73 -10.94 -6.66
N GLY A 105 13.53 -12.06 -5.98
CA GLY A 105 14.50 -12.73 -5.12
C GLY A 105 15.07 -14.01 -5.76
N PRO A 106 15.95 -14.74 -5.08
CA PRO A 106 16.51 -15.99 -5.56
C PRO A 106 15.45 -17.04 -5.92
N HIS A 107 14.45 -17.21 -5.07
CA HIS A 107 13.34 -18.16 -5.23
C HIS A 107 11.98 -17.48 -5.38
N PHE A 108 11.93 -16.16 -5.30
CA PHE A 108 10.73 -15.33 -5.39
C PHE A 108 10.67 -14.59 -6.74
N ARG A 109 9.60 -14.79 -7.51
CA ARG A 109 9.45 -14.19 -8.85
C ARG A 109 9.25 -12.67 -8.86
N GLY A 110 8.94 -12.09 -7.71
CA GLY A 110 8.63 -10.68 -7.59
C GLY A 110 7.21 -10.33 -8.03
N CYS A 111 6.80 -9.15 -7.59
CA CYS A 111 5.57 -8.49 -7.97
C CYS A 111 5.87 -6.99 -8.00
N ALA A 112 6.61 -6.54 -9.03
CA ALA A 112 7.16 -5.18 -9.13
C ALA A 112 6.10 -4.08 -9.35
N GLU A 113 4.84 -4.36 -9.03
CA GLU A 113 3.75 -3.40 -9.02
C GLU A 113 3.52 -2.90 -7.60
N PHE A 114 3.26 -1.60 -7.46
CA PHE A 114 2.92 -1.02 -6.18
C PHE A 114 1.52 -1.41 -5.72
N HIS A 115 1.44 -2.05 -4.56
CA HIS A 115 0.18 -2.42 -3.92
C HIS A 115 0.06 -1.74 -2.55
N PRO A 116 -1.16 -1.32 -2.15
CA PRO A 116 -1.38 -0.72 -0.84
C PRO A 116 -1.39 -1.80 0.26
N PHE A 117 -0.62 -1.55 1.33
CA PHE A 117 -0.62 -2.36 2.54
C PHE A 117 -0.71 -1.46 3.76
N THR A 118 -1.65 -1.75 4.64
CA THR A 118 -1.74 -1.09 5.94
C THR A 118 -0.63 -1.62 6.84
N LEU A 119 -0.02 -0.71 7.59
CA LEU A 119 1.03 -1.05 8.54
C LEU A 119 0.44 -1.85 9.70
N SER A 120 1.04 -2.99 10.03
CA SER A 120 0.71 -3.79 11.23
C SER A 120 1.66 -3.49 12.39
N ASP A 121 2.83 -2.88 12.11
CA ASP A 121 3.75 -2.36 13.10
C ASP A 121 4.64 -1.25 12.51
N VAL A 122 5.09 -0.34 13.38
CA VAL A 122 5.96 0.79 13.03
C VAL A 122 7.00 0.97 14.13
N ALA A 123 8.27 0.76 13.82
CA ALA A 123 9.36 0.95 14.76
C ALA A 123 10.01 2.34 14.62
N ALA A 124 10.58 2.84 15.72
CA ALA A 124 11.24 4.14 15.76
C ALA A 124 12.45 4.25 14.83
N ASP A 125 13.09 3.13 14.49
CA ASP A 125 14.23 3.07 13.56
C ASP A 125 13.81 3.03 12.08
N GLY A 126 12.51 3.18 11.81
CA GLY A 126 11.93 3.19 10.47
C GLY A 126 11.67 1.81 9.87
N ARG A 127 11.85 0.72 10.62
CA ARG A 127 11.32 -0.59 10.25
C ARG A 127 9.79 -0.54 10.25
N ILE A 128 9.20 -1.21 9.29
CA ILE A 128 7.74 -1.35 9.17
C ILE A 128 7.38 -2.81 8.98
N THR A 129 6.20 -3.18 9.45
CA THR A 129 5.68 -4.53 9.29
C THR A 129 4.34 -4.50 8.55
N LEU A 130 4.12 -5.48 7.68
CA LEU A 130 2.96 -5.58 6.81
C LEU A 130 2.30 -6.93 6.98
N GLY A 131 1.00 -6.93 7.30
CA GLY A 131 0.17 -8.13 7.18
C GLY A 131 -0.31 -8.30 5.73
N ILE A 132 -0.02 -9.44 5.10
CA ILE A 132 -0.31 -9.71 3.70
C ILE A 132 -1.14 -10.98 3.57
N LYS A 133 -2.41 -10.83 3.18
CA LYS A 133 -3.32 -11.96 2.92
C LYS A 133 -3.35 -12.29 1.43
N ALA A 134 -3.49 -13.58 1.10
CA ALA A 134 -3.56 -14.09 -0.27
C ALA A 134 -4.93 -13.81 -0.93
N LEU A 135 -5.14 -12.60 -1.44
CA LEU A 135 -6.41 -12.17 -2.05
C LEU A 135 -6.40 -12.11 -3.57
N GLY A 136 -5.29 -11.66 -4.17
CA GLY A 136 -5.12 -11.51 -5.61
C GLY A 136 -3.88 -12.23 -6.12
N ASP A 137 -3.60 -12.14 -7.43
CA ASP A 137 -2.48 -12.86 -8.05
C ASP A 137 -1.13 -12.48 -7.41
N CYS A 138 -0.87 -11.19 -7.23
CA CYS A 138 0.34 -10.71 -6.58
C CYS A 138 0.43 -11.19 -5.13
N THR A 139 -0.62 -10.97 -4.32
CA THR A 139 -0.60 -11.34 -2.90
C THR A 139 -0.54 -12.85 -2.67
N ARG A 140 -1.02 -13.67 -3.61
CA ARG A 140 -0.78 -15.12 -3.59
C ARG A 140 0.69 -15.47 -3.83
N HIS A 141 1.35 -14.79 -4.77
CA HIS A 141 2.79 -14.96 -4.97
C HIS A 141 3.60 -14.49 -3.75
N LEU A 142 3.17 -13.44 -3.06
CA LEU A 142 3.82 -12.94 -1.85
C LEU A 142 3.82 -13.94 -0.69
N GLN A 143 2.97 -14.98 -0.73
CA GLN A 143 3.03 -16.05 0.28
C GLN A 143 4.35 -16.87 0.22
N ALA A 144 5.11 -16.77 -0.88
CA ALA A 144 6.45 -17.35 -1.02
C ALA A 144 7.56 -16.29 -0.80
N LEU A 145 7.25 -15.16 -0.17
CA LEU A 145 8.22 -14.11 0.11
C LEU A 145 9.31 -14.63 1.05
N GLU A 146 10.54 -14.20 0.81
CA GLU A 146 11.73 -14.61 1.55
C GLU A 146 12.55 -13.40 2.03
N PRO A 147 13.31 -13.53 3.13
CA PRO A 147 14.27 -12.51 3.56
C PRO A 147 15.28 -12.19 2.46
N GLY A 148 15.75 -10.94 2.42
CA GLY A 148 16.70 -10.46 1.43
C GLY A 148 16.07 -9.93 0.14
N VAL A 149 14.77 -10.12 -0.08
CA VAL A 149 14.07 -9.55 -1.24
C VAL A 149 14.09 -8.03 -1.17
N ALA A 150 14.54 -7.38 -2.25
CA ALA A 150 14.53 -5.92 -2.36
C ALA A 150 13.09 -5.39 -2.52
N VAL A 151 12.81 -4.27 -1.88
CA VAL A 151 11.48 -3.65 -1.82
C VAL A 151 11.58 -2.15 -2.05
N ARG A 152 10.60 -1.59 -2.74
CA ARG A 152 10.40 -0.13 -2.83
C ARG A 152 9.12 0.23 -2.09
N VAL A 153 9.22 1.24 -1.22
CA VAL A 153 8.12 1.69 -0.36
C VAL A 153 7.86 3.17 -0.58
N GLN A 154 6.61 3.51 -0.87
CA GLN A 154 6.12 4.88 -0.97
C GLN A 154 5.15 5.16 0.17
N GLY A 155 5.16 6.36 0.69
CA GLY A 155 4.28 6.80 1.76
C GLY A 155 5.03 7.55 2.85
N PRO A 156 4.49 7.58 4.07
CA PRO A 156 3.22 6.97 4.47
C PRO A 156 2.00 7.76 4.00
N PHE A 157 0.85 7.10 3.89
CA PHE A 157 -0.42 7.69 3.49
C PHE A 157 -1.52 7.38 4.50
N GLY A 158 -2.55 8.22 4.52
CA GLY A 158 -3.73 8.01 5.35
C GLY A 158 -3.64 8.64 6.73
N ARG A 159 -4.84 8.74 7.37
CA ARG A 159 -5.05 9.39 8.67
C ARG A 159 -6.11 8.64 9.49
N PHE A 160 -6.21 7.33 9.33
CA PHE A 160 -7.32 6.53 9.85
C PHE A 160 -7.46 6.59 11.38
N LEU A 161 -6.34 6.62 12.12
CA LEU A 161 -6.34 6.66 13.59
C LEU A 161 -5.98 8.03 14.18
N ASP A 162 -5.85 9.09 13.39
CA ASP A 162 -5.44 10.41 13.89
C ASP A 162 -6.38 10.97 14.98
N GLU A 163 -7.66 10.60 14.94
CA GLU A 163 -8.69 11.04 15.89
C GLU A 163 -9.19 9.92 16.82
N ALA A 164 -8.69 8.69 16.64
CA ALA A 164 -9.29 7.50 17.24
C ALA A 164 -9.08 7.35 18.76
N GLU A 165 -8.22 8.18 19.36
CA GLU A 165 -7.91 8.15 20.80
C GLU A 165 -8.25 9.48 21.51
N LYS A 166 -9.08 10.30 20.92
CA LYS A 166 -9.55 11.53 21.57
C LYS A 166 -10.69 11.26 22.55
N GLU A 167 -11.47 10.23 22.28
CA GLU A 167 -12.64 9.85 23.09
C GLU A 167 -12.72 8.31 23.19
N PRO A 168 -13.39 7.77 24.22
CA PRO A 168 -13.70 6.34 24.31
C PRO A 168 -14.43 5.88 23.05
N GLY A 169 -14.02 4.74 22.50
CA GLY A 169 -14.50 4.33 21.18
C GLY A 169 -14.73 2.84 21.02
N LEU A 170 -15.37 2.50 19.89
CA LEU A 170 -15.56 1.16 19.40
C LEU A 170 -14.75 0.97 18.10
N TRP A 171 -13.81 0.05 18.13
CA TRP A 171 -13.06 -0.37 16.94
C TRP A 171 -13.64 -1.67 16.40
N ILE A 172 -13.95 -1.71 15.11
CA ILE A 172 -14.48 -2.90 14.44
C ILE A 172 -13.55 -3.30 13.30
N ALA A 173 -13.05 -4.51 13.34
CA ALA A 173 -12.12 -5.05 12.35
C ALA A 173 -12.58 -6.39 11.79
N GLY A 174 -12.34 -6.62 10.50
CA GLY A 174 -12.59 -7.91 9.83
C GLY A 174 -11.33 -8.44 9.15
N GLY A 175 -10.94 -9.69 9.45
CA GLY A 175 -9.79 -10.35 8.85
C GLY A 175 -8.52 -9.50 8.90
N ILE A 176 -7.85 -9.29 7.76
CA ILE A 176 -6.61 -8.48 7.70
C ILE A 176 -6.82 -6.99 8.03
N GLY A 177 -8.07 -6.51 8.05
CA GLY A 177 -8.41 -5.14 8.46
C GLY A 177 -8.11 -4.81 9.92
N ILE A 178 -7.64 -5.77 10.71
CA ILE A 178 -7.15 -5.58 12.07
C ILE A 178 -5.80 -4.80 12.12
N THR A 179 -5.03 -4.81 11.04
CA THR A 179 -3.65 -4.30 10.99
C THR A 179 -3.49 -2.85 11.47
N PRO A 180 -4.35 -1.86 11.17
CA PRO A 180 -4.17 -0.50 11.69
C PRO A 180 -4.30 -0.43 13.21
N PHE A 181 -5.24 -1.18 13.78
CA PHE A 181 -5.45 -1.23 15.23
C PHE A 181 -4.32 -1.99 15.92
N LEU A 182 -3.87 -3.09 15.32
CA LEU A 182 -2.72 -3.85 15.82
C LEU A 182 -1.46 -2.99 15.87
N ALA A 183 -1.18 -2.22 14.82
CA ALA A 183 -0.06 -1.29 14.80
C ALA A 183 -0.09 -0.29 15.96
N ARG A 184 -1.30 0.13 16.38
CA ARG A 184 -1.45 1.03 17.52
C ARG A 184 -1.29 0.31 18.85
N LEU A 185 -1.88 -0.87 18.99
CA LEU A 185 -1.81 -1.66 20.22
C LEU A 185 -0.37 -2.11 20.53
N ARG A 186 0.43 -2.42 19.53
CA ARG A 186 1.86 -2.75 19.66
C ARG A 186 2.71 -1.60 20.18
N GLN A 187 2.22 -0.36 20.10
CA GLN A 187 2.93 0.82 20.66
C GLN A 187 2.69 1.04 22.15
N GLY A 188 1.88 0.23 22.79
CA GLY A 188 1.60 0.28 24.23
C GLY A 188 0.20 0.76 24.56
N ALA A 189 -0.01 1.13 25.82
CA ALA A 189 -1.32 1.44 26.37
C ALA A 189 -2.04 2.56 25.59
N LEU A 190 -3.36 2.41 25.47
CA LEU A 190 -4.23 3.41 24.90
C LEU A 190 -4.48 4.55 25.90
N THR A 191 -4.64 5.76 25.41
CA THR A 191 -4.93 6.94 26.25
C THR A 191 -6.37 7.00 26.73
N VAL A 192 -7.27 6.30 26.05
CA VAL A 192 -8.70 6.23 26.34
C VAL A 192 -9.20 4.79 26.24
N PRO A 193 -10.28 4.42 26.96
CA PRO A 193 -10.88 3.10 26.84
C PRO A 193 -11.42 2.84 25.43
N VAL A 194 -11.03 1.71 24.84
CA VAL A 194 -11.50 1.28 23.52
C VAL A 194 -12.01 -0.16 23.62
N ARG A 195 -13.17 -0.41 23.03
CA ARG A 195 -13.67 -1.77 22.80
C ARG A 195 -13.33 -2.20 21.39
N LEU A 196 -12.53 -3.27 21.23
CA LEU A 196 -12.22 -3.85 19.94
C LEU A 196 -13.12 -5.05 19.66
N VAL A 197 -13.79 -5.05 18.50
CA VAL A 197 -14.52 -6.20 17.95
C VAL A 197 -13.77 -6.71 16.74
N TYR A 198 -13.22 -7.92 16.84
CA TYR A 198 -12.48 -8.55 15.75
C TYR A 198 -13.25 -9.74 15.17
N LEU A 199 -13.64 -9.63 13.91
CA LEU A 199 -14.37 -10.63 13.15
C LEU A 199 -13.40 -11.39 12.24
N TYR A 200 -13.28 -12.71 12.42
CA TYR A 200 -12.39 -13.55 11.62
C TYR A 200 -12.96 -14.95 11.43
N ARG A 201 -12.52 -15.66 10.41
CA ARG A 201 -12.78 -17.09 10.27
C ARG A 201 -11.77 -17.87 11.11
N ALA A 202 -12.17 -19.01 11.68
CA ALA A 202 -11.30 -19.77 12.58
C ALA A 202 -9.94 -20.14 11.97
N ALA A 203 -9.90 -20.48 10.68
CA ALA A 203 -8.67 -20.76 9.94
C ALA A 203 -7.81 -19.49 9.66
N GLU A 204 -8.35 -18.29 9.88
CA GLU A 204 -7.75 -16.99 9.57
C GLU A 204 -7.45 -16.16 10.82
N ALA A 205 -7.43 -16.75 12.00
CA ALA A 205 -7.24 -16.10 13.30
C ALA A 205 -5.77 -15.63 13.52
N ALA A 206 -5.20 -14.97 12.51
CA ALA A 206 -3.77 -14.63 12.44
C ALA A 206 -3.24 -13.87 13.65
N TYR A 207 -4.06 -13.01 14.23
CA TYR A 207 -3.66 -12.12 15.33
C TYR A 207 -4.48 -12.29 16.62
N ALA A 208 -5.38 -13.29 16.68
CA ALA A 208 -6.29 -13.41 17.82
C ALA A 208 -5.53 -13.64 19.14
N ALA A 209 -4.58 -14.58 19.14
CA ALA A 209 -3.79 -14.87 20.35
C ALA A 209 -2.92 -13.68 20.79
N GLU A 210 -2.37 -12.90 19.86
CA GLU A 210 -1.61 -11.70 20.17
C GLU A 210 -2.52 -10.61 20.77
N LEU A 211 -3.71 -10.43 20.21
CA LEU A 211 -4.68 -9.45 20.69
C LEU A 211 -5.15 -9.78 22.13
N ASP A 212 -5.37 -11.05 22.43
CA ASP A 212 -5.70 -11.49 23.78
C ASP A 212 -4.58 -11.12 24.79
N GLY A 213 -3.32 -11.24 24.38
CA GLY A 213 -2.17 -10.84 25.20
C GLY A 213 -1.99 -9.32 25.33
N LEU A 214 -2.44 -8.54 24.35
CA LEU A 214 -2.36 -7.07 24.39
C LEU A 214 -3.55 -6.42 25.12
N ALA A 215 -4.66 -7.16 25.32
CA ALA A 215 -5.85 -6.68 26.03
C ALA A 215 -5.80 -6.87 27.54
N ALA A 216 -4.79 -7.57 28.05
CA ALA A 216 -4.55 -7.81 29.48
C ALA A 216 -3.70 -6.68 30.10
#